data_6609baad01c165f392f817223c9024eb
#
_entry.id   6609baad01c165f392f817223c9024eb
#
_cell.length_a   1.000
_cell.length_b   1.000
_cell.length_c   1.000
_cell.angle_alpha   90.00
_cell.angle_beta   90.00
_cell.angle_gamma   90.00
#
_symmetry.space_group_name_H-M   'P 1'
#
loop_
_entity.id
_entity.type
_entity.pdbx_description
1 polymer ?
#
loop_
_entity_poly.entity_id
_entity_poly.type
_entity_poly.pdbx_seq_one_letter_code
_entity_poly.pdbx_strand_id
1 'polypeptide(L)'
;MFSFKDIIGQEAAKQRLIQEVQEGRIPHAQLFCGPAGVGKLPLALAYARYICCPHRTETDACGTCPSCVKWNKLVHPDVHFVYPIVKSAKGKKEVCDDYIANWRHLLLNSPYFGLNHWLNKMDAENGQAIIYAKESDEITRKLSLKSSEGGYKVTIVWLPEKMHEVCANKLLKLLEEPPEKTIFLLISEVPEMILPTILSRTQRFNIPKIEEADIAEALQQKYGVQPRDSETIAHLANGDFIKALETIHLNEENELFFNLFVSLMRLSYQRKIREMKQWSEQLAAMGRERQKNFLDYCQRMTRENFIYNLHRKEMNYMTLPEQNFATRFAPFVNERNVVGIMDELSEAQRHIEQNVNARMVFFDFSLKMIVLLKQ
;
A
#
# COMPACT_ATOMS: atom_id res chain seq x y z
N MET A 1 5.96 8.76 14.20
CA MET A 1 5.31 7.95 13.15
C MET A 1 4.10 7.15 13.66
N PHE A 2 4.08 6.63 14.86
CA PHE A 2 2.92 5.89 15.40
C PHE A 2 2.30 6.65 16.58
N SER A 3 1.98 7.92 16.38
CA SER A 3 1.36 8.83 17.35
C SER A 3 -0.06 9.16 16.90
N PHE A 4 -0.94 9.52 17.83
CA PHE A 4 -2.30 9.96 17.49
C PHE A 4 -2.30 11.17 16.53
N LYS A 5 -1.33 12.08 16.67
CA LYS A 5 -1.14 13.23 15.77
C LYS A 5 -0.78 12.85 14.32
N ASP A 6 -0.23 11.65 14.09
CA ASP A 6 0.15 11.19 12.75
C ASP A 6 -1.03 10.59 11.99
N ILE A 7 -2.14 10.27 12.67
CA ILE A 7 -3.33 9.65 12.11
C ILE A 7 -4.18 10.71 11.42
N ILE A 8 -4.63 10.38 10.22
CA ILE A 8 -5.44 11.28 9.39
C ILE A 8 -6.88 11.25 9.88
N GLY A 9 -7.42 12.43 10.22
CA GLY A 9 -8.75 12.56 10.77
C GLY A 9 -8.98 11.76 12.04
N GLN A 10 -10.20 11.22 12.21
CA GLN A 10 -10.58 10.30 13.30
C GLN A 10 -10.51 10.91 14.71
N GLU A 11 -10.72 12.22 14.85
CA GLU A 11 -10.54 12.94 16.13
C GLU A 11 -11.41 12.36 17.27
N ALA A 12 -12.67 12.04 16.99
CA ALA A 12 -13.56 11.44 18.01
C ALA A 12 -13.06 10.07 18.47
N ALA A 13 -12.52 9.25 17.55
CA ALA A 13 -11.94 7.95 17.87
C ALA A 13 -10.67 8.10 18.71
N LYS A 14 -9.79 9.02 18.36
CA LYS A 14 -8.56 9.34 19.12
C LYS A 14 -8.90 9.75 20.55
N GLN A 15 -9.81 10.73 20.72
CA GLN A 15 -10.22 11.24 22.04
C GLN A 15 -10.78 10.12 22.92
N ARG A 16 -11.65 9.26 22.38
CA ARG A 16 -12.23 8.15 23.11
C ARG A 16 -11.15 7.16 23.60
N LEU A 17 -10.19 6.79 22.74
CA LEU A 17 -9.10 5.87 23.11
C LEU A 17 -8.16 6.48 24.16
N ILE A 18 -7.88 7.78 24.07
CA ILE A 18 -7.11 8.52 25.06
C ILE A 18 -7.83 8.52 26.41
N GLN A 19 -9.12 8.79 26.40
CA GLN A 19 -9.95 8.79 27.61
C GLN A 19 -9.99 7.42 28.30
N GLU A 20 -10.14 6.31 27.53
CA GLU A 20 -10.10 4.94 28.08
C GLU A 20 -8.81 4.68 28.89
N VAL A 21 -7.66 5.17 28.39
CA VAL A 21 -6.36 5.02 29.08
C VAL A 21 -6.27 5.92 30.29
N GLN A 22 -6.74 7.16 30.21
CA GLN A 22 -6.71 8.12 31.33
C GLN A 22 -7.58 7.68 32.50
N GLU A 23 -8.75 7.11 32.20
CA GLU A 23 -9.68 6.58 33.20
C GLU A 23 -9.27 5.20 33.74
N GLY A 24 -8.22 4.58 33.17
CA GLY A 24 -7.79 3.23 33.53
C GLY A 24 -8.80 2.14 33.14
N ARG A 25 -9.70 2.42 32.19
CA ARG A 25 -10.76 1.51 31.71
C ARG A 25 -10.42 0.92 30.36
N ILE A 26 -9.23 0.34 30.22
CA ILE A 26 -8.78 -0.27 28.98
C ILE A 26 -9.42 -1.66 28.85
N PRO A 27 -10.26 -1.91 27.82
CA PRO A 27 -10.81 -3.24 27.59
C PRO A 27 -9.71 -4.24 27.25
N HIS A 28 -9.81 -5.46 27.76
CA HIS A 28 -8.82 -6.51 27.48
C HIS A 28 -8.84 -6.96 26.02
N ALA A 29 -9.96 -6.79 25.31
CA ALA A 29 -10.09 -7.11 23.90
C ALA A 29 -10.99 -6.09 23.18
N GLN A 30 -10.43 -5.38 22.21
CA GLN A 30 -11.16 -4.43 21.38
C GLN A 30 -11.09 -4.84 19.91
N LEU A 31 -12.21 -4.70 19.20
CA LEU A 31 -12.35 -4.97 17.78
C LEU A 31 -12.57 -3.67 17.00
N PHE A 32 -11.54 -3.19 16.32
CA PHE A 32 -11.57 -2.03 15.45
C PHE A 32 -12.23 -2.41 14.13
N CYS A 33 -13.43 -1.92 13.89
CA CYS A 33 -14.25 -2.23 12.71
C CYS A 33 -14.38 -1.00 11.81
N GLY A 34 -14.39 -1.21 10.51
CA GLY A 34 -14.64 -0.17 9.53
C GLY A 34 -14.13 -0.58 8.15
N PRO A 35 -14.47 0.17 7.08
CA PRO A 35 -14.00 -0.12 5.73
C PRO A 35 -12.48 -0.07 5.60
N ALA A 36 -11.93 -0.49 4.45
CA ALA A 36 -10.51 -0.36 4.15
C ALA A 36 -10.08 1.11 4.18
N GLY A 37 -8.82 1.37 4.47
CA GLY A 37 -8.19 2.69 4.36
C GLY A 37 -8.61 3.76 5.36
N VAL A 38 -9.53 3.47 6.31
CA VAL A 38 -10.02 4.46 7.30
C VAL A 38 -9.06 4.69 8.48
N GLY A 39 -7.89 4.07 8.49
CA GLY A 39 -6.89 4.30 9.54
C GLY A 39 -7.00 3.38 10.77
N LYS A 40 -7.68 2.23 10.66
CA LYS A 40 -7.82 1.26 11.77
C LYS A 40 -6.47 0.81 12.34
N LEU A 41 -5.58 0.36 11.46
CA LEU A 41 -4.26 -0.14 11.85
C LEU A 41 -3.37 0.96 12.46
N PRO A 42 -3.18 2.14 11.85
CA PRO A 42 -2.43 3.23 12.48
C PRO A 42 -3.04 3.66 13.81
N LEU A 43 -4.37 3.68 13.94
CA LEU A 43 -5.04 4.02 15.20
C LEU A 43 -4.75 2.99 16.31
N ALA A 44 -4.81 1.69 16.00
CA ALA A 44 -4.47 0.62 16.92
C ALA A 44 -2.98 0.66 17.34
N LEU A 45 -2.08 1.00 16.41
CA LEU A 45 -0.65 1.17 16.68
C LEU A 45 -0.39 2.35 17.63
N ALA A 46 -1.02 3.51 17.39
CA ALA A 46 -0.90 4.68 18.25
C ALA A 46 -1.48 4.41 19.64
N TYR A 47 -2.62 3.75 19.72
CA TYR A 47 -3.25 3.36 20.98
C TYR A 47 -2.37 2.40 21.79
N ALA A 48 -1.85 1.35 21.16
CA ALA A 48 -0.93 0.42 21.81
C ALA A 48 0.35 1.11 22.31
N ARG A 49 0.90 2.03 21.52
CA ARG A 49 2.04 2.87 21.93
C ARG A 49 1.71 3.74 23.14
N TYR A 50 0.53 4.35 23.14
CA TYR A 50 0.06 5.19 24.24
C TYR A 50 -0.12 4.40 25.53
N ILE A 51 -0.69 3.19 25.46
CA ILE A 51 -0.82 2.26 26.59
C ILE A 51 0.54 1.86 27.17
N CYS A 52 1.51 1.53 26.30
CA CYS A 52 2.85 1.08 26.72
C CYS A 52 3.77 2.22 27.16
N CYS A 53 3.40 3.49 26.95
CA CYS A 53 4.24 4.62 27.31
C CYS A 53 4.11 4.97 28.80
N PRO A 54 5.17 4.82 29.63
CA PRO A 54 5.12 5.19 31.05
C PRO A 54 5.06 6.71 31.28
N HIS A 55 5.50 7.51 30.31
CA HIS A 55 5.56 8.97 30.37
C HIS A 55 4.63 9.63 29.35
N ARG A 56 3.43 9.04 29.12
CA ARG A 56 2.43 9.58 28.22
C ARG A 56 1.96 10.97 28.67
N THR A 57 1.66 11.82 27.70
CA THR A 57 1.02 13.11 27.91
C THR A 57 -0.50 12.95 27.96
N GLU A 58 -1.23 14.05 28.13
CA GLU A 58 -2.69 14.03 28.09
C GLU A 58 -3.25 13.61 26.73
N THR A 59 -2.49 13.81 25.64
CA THR A 59 -2.98 13.61 24.28
C THR A 59 -2.22 12.54 23.48
N ASP A 60 -0.98 12.17 23.88
CA ASP A 60 -0.16 11.24 23.09
C ASP A 60 0.93 10.58 23.94
N ALA A 61 1.60 9.58 23.36
CA ALA A 61 2.81 9.00 23.91
C ALA A 61 3.97 10.01 23.86
N CYS A 62 4.87 10.02 24.86
CA CYS A 62 5.93 11.02 24.98
C CYS A 62 6.94 11.03 23.82
N GLY A 63 7.08 9.92 23.08
CA GLY A 63 7.97 9.80 21.92
C GLY A 63 9.44 9.57 22.23
N THR A 64 9.91 9.83 23.45
CA THR A 64 11.35 9.88 23.83
C THR A 64 11.78 8.82 24.84
N CYS A 65 10.87 8.25 25.62
CA CYS A 65 11.22 7.22 26.61
C CYS A 65 11.71 5.92 25.94
N PRO A 66 12.41 5.04 26.67
CA PRO A 66 12.94 3.78 26.12
C PRO A 66 11.86 2.91 25.43
N SER A 67 10.64 2.85 25.99
CA SER A 67 9.48 2.17 25.38
C SER A 67 9.14 2.80 24.02
N CYS A 68 8.97 4.12 23.93
CA CYS A 68 8.68 4.82 22.69
C CYS A 68 9.79 4.68 21.64
N VAL A 69 11.07 4.66 22.05
CA VAL A 69 12.21 4.44 21.13
C VAL A 69 12.15 3.03 20.51
N LYS A 70 11.80 2.00 21.30
CA LYS A 70 11.58 0.64 20.78
C LYS A 70 10.36 0.58 19.85
N TRP A 71 9.29 1.31 20.18
CA TRP A 71 8.11 1.45 19.34
C TRP A 71 8.44 2.08 17.97
N ASN A 72 9.27 3.11 17.92
CA ASN A 72 9.67 3.75 16.67
C ASN A 72 10.34 2.77 15.69
N LYS A 73 10.91 1.67 16.21
CA LYS A 73 11.53 0.59 15.43
C LYS A 73 10.64 -0.66 15.34
N LEU A 74 9.45 -0.65 15.95
CA LEU A 74 8.54 -1.80 16.07
C LEU A 74 9.21 -3.04 16.69
N VAL A 75 10.08 -2.82 17.69
CA VAL A 75 10.81 -3.88 18.41
C VAL A 75 10.50 -3.89 19.91
N HIS A 76 9.35 -3.37 20.30
CA HIS A 76 8.91 -3.41 21.71
C HIS A 76 8.66 -4.87 22.14
N PRO A 77 9.28 -5.35 23.22
CA PRO A 77 9.25 -6.78 23.61
C PRO A 77 7.85 -7.26 24.03
N ASP A 78 7.03 -6.37 24.59
CA ASP A 78 5.68 -6.68 25.07
C ASP A 78 4.59 -6.41 24.02
N VAL A 79 4.98 -6.21 22.75
CA VAL A 79 4.04 -5.98 21.64
C VAL A 79 4.23 -7.03 20.57
N HIS A 80 3.15 -7.73 20.26
CA HIS A 80 3.13 -8.85 19.34
C HIS A 80 2.20 -8.56 18.18
N PHE A 81 2.65 -8.89 16.97
CA PHE A 81 1.87 -8.74 15.75
C PHE A 81 1.42 -10.10 15.24
N VAL A 82 0.15 -10.18 14.88
CA VAL A 82 -0.47 -11.34 14.23
C VAL A 82 -1.15 -10.86 12.95
N TYR A 83 -0.82 -11.50 11.85
CA TYR A 83 -1.32 -11.11 10.53
C TYR A 83 -1.37 -12.32 9.60
N PRO A 84 -2.21 -12.30 8.55
CA PRO A 84 -2.28 -13.42 7.63
C PRO A 84 -1.00 -13.57 6.83
N ILE A 85 -0.53 -14.80 6.66
CA ILE A 85 0.67 -15.15 5.91
C ILE A 85 0.36 -16.19 4.84
N VAL A 86 1.21 -16.26 3.81
CA VAL A 86 1.23 -17.36 2.84
C VAL A 86 2.40 -18.27 3.19
N LYS A 87 2.12 -19.57 3.39
CA LYS A 87 3.16 -20.54 3.69
C LYS A 87 4.12 -20.71 2.51
N SER A 88 5.40 -20.68 2.80
CA SER A 88 6.41 -20.97 1.78
C SER A 88 6.33 -22.43 1.33
N ALA A 89 6.39 -22.68 0.01
CA ALA A 89 6.40 -24.02 -0.57
C ALA A 89 7.53 -24.92 -0.02
N LYS A 90 8.60 -24.33 0.54
CA LYS A 90 9.73 -25.04 1.16
C LYS A 90 9.55 -25.30 2.66
N GLY A 91 8.37 -24.99 3.25
CA GLY A 91 8.05 -25.27 4.65
C GLY A 91 8.89 -24.53 5.70
N LYS A 92 9.67 -23.51 5.29
CA LYS A 92 10.59 -22.79 6.19
C LYS A 92 9.94 -21.60 6.92
N LYS A 93 8.79 -21.13 6.46
CA LYS A 93 8.08 -19.96 7.02
C LYS A 93 6.63 -20.33 7.26
N GLU A 94 6.24 -20.40 8.54
CA GLU A 94 4.92 -20.91 8.97
C GLU A 94 4.21 -20.04 9.98
N VAL A 95 4.90 -19.07 10.58
CA VAL A 95 4.37 -18.15 11.60
C VAL A 95 4.68 -16.69 11.25
N CYS A 96 3.98 -15.76 11.89
CA CYS A 96 4.16 -14.31 11.65
C CYS A 96 5.60 -13.85 11.89
N ASP A 97 6.28 -14.40 12.90
CA ASP A 97 7.65 -14.01 13.21
C ASP A 97 8.64 -14.27 12.06
N ASP A 98 8.36 -15.25 11.20
CA ASP A 98 9.18 -15.54 10.01
C ASP A 98 9.14 -14.42 8.96
N TYR A 99 8.13 -13.56 9.03
CA TYR A 99 7.92 -12.42 8.12
C TYR A 99 8.04 -11.07 8.83
N ILE A 100 8.46 -11.04 10.09
CA ILE A 100 8.44 -9.81 10.92
C ILE A 100 9.28 -8.68 10.33
N ALA A 101 10.37 -8.98 9.62
CA ALA A 101 11.19 -7.99 8.96
C ALA A 101 10.42 -7.29 7.82
N ASN A 102 9.70 -8.06 7.00
CA ASN A 102 8.87 -7.55 5.91
C ASN A 102 7.72 -6.71 6.47
N TRP A 103 7.08 -7.18 7.54
CA TRP A 103 5.99 -6.49 8.23
C TRP A 103 6.43 -5.14 8.81
N ARG A 104 7.56 -5.11 9.53
CA ARG A 104 8.14 -3.88 10.06
C ARG A 104 8.50 -2.90 8.96
N HIS A 105 9.11 -3.38 7.88
CA HIS A 105 9.45 -2.54 6.73
C HIS A 105 8.21 -1.88 6.12
N LEU A 106 7.12 -2.63 5.96
CA LEU A 106 5.86 -2.10 5.39
C LEU A 106 5.26 -1.03 6.33
N LEU A 107 5.14 -1.32 7.63
CA LEU A 107 4.62 -0.39 8.63
C LEU A 107 5.46 0.89 8.76
N LEU A 108 6.79 0.78 8.68
CA LEU A 108 7.70 1.93 8.77
C LEU A 108 7.63 2.82 7.53
N ASN A 109 7.28 2.28 6.37
CA ASN A 109 7.06 3.08 5.16
C ASN A 109 5.73 3.83 5.23
N SER A 110 4.65 3.10 5.48
CA SER A 110 3.32 3.66 5.70
C SER A 110 2.47 2.66 6.48
N PRO A 111 1.74 3.08 7.52
CA PRO A 111 0.78 2.21 8.20
C PRO A 111 -0.58 2.13 7.48
N TYR A 112 -0.74 2.83 6.36
CA TYR A 112 -1.91 2.78 5.49
C TYR A 112 -1.64 1.87 4.31
N PHE A 113 -1.98 0.60 4.43
CA PHE A 113 -1.86 -0.41 3.38
C PHE A 113 -2.95 -1.49 3.53
N GLY A 114 -3.29 -2.13 2.42
CA GLY A 114 -4.23 -3.24 2.37
C GLY A 114 -3.54 -4.60 2.20
N LEU A 115 -4.35 -5.67 2.13
CA LEU A 115 -3.87 -7.03 1.99
C LEU A 115 -3.00 -7.24 0.74
N ASN A 116 -3.33 -6.61 -0.38
CA ASN A 116 -2.57 -6.73 -1.62
C ASN A 116 -1.13 -6.20 -1.46
N HIS A 117 -0.95 -5.05 -0.79
CA HIS A 117 0.39 -4.52 -0.50
C HIS A 117 1.21 -5.48 0.37
N TRP A 118 0.55 -6.16 1.31
CA TRP A 118 1.19 -7.16 2.16
C TRP A 118 1.57 -8.42 1.37
N LEU A 119 0.69 -8.92 0.51
CA LEU A 119 0.97 -10.06 -0.36
C LEU A 119 2.15 -9.79 -1.30
N ASN A 120 2.18 -8.61 -1.92
CA ASN A 120 3.29 -8.17 -2.76
C ASN A 120 4.62 -8.13 -1.97
N LYS A 121 4.57 -7.65 -0.70
CA LYS A 121 5.76 -7.60 0.16
C LYS A 121 6.28 -8.98 0.56
N MET A 122 5.43 -10.01 0.52
CA MET A 122 5.80 -11.41 0.75
C MET A 122 6.22 -12.16 -0.52
N ASP A 123 6.17 -11.52 -1.71
CA ASP A 123 6.33 -12.16 -3.03
C ASP A 123 5.30 -13.30 -3.24
N ALA A 124 4.06 -13.08 -2.83
CA ALA A 124 2.98 -14.07 -2.78
C ALA A 124 1.63 -13.53 -3.31
N GLU A 125 1.64 -12.77 -4.39
CA GLU A 125 0.49 -12.04 -4.94
C GLU A 125 -0.73 -12.93 -5.20
N ASN A 126 -0.53 -14.15 -5.67
CA ASN A 126 -1.59 -15.12 -5.94
C ASN A 126 -1.87 -16.07 -4.77
N GLY A 127 -1.25 -15.84 -3.60
CA GLY A 127 -1.35 -16.70 -2.44
C GLY A 127 -2.58 -16.39 -1.58
N GLN A 128 -3.20 -17.42 -1.02
CA GLN A 128 -4.23 -17.26 0.00
C GLN A 128 -3.57 -17.03 1.37
N ALA A 129 -3.62 -15.79 1.86
CA ALA A 129 -3.09 -15.44 3.17
C ALA A 129 -4.05 -15.84 4.29
N ILE A 130 -3.55 -16.59 5.28
CA ILE A 130 -4.29 -17.13 6.41
C ILE A 130 -3.46 -16.96 7.70
N ILE A 131 -4.13 -16.73 8.84
CA ILE A 131 -3.53 -16.84 10.16
C ILE A 131 -3.68 -18.30 10.59
N TYR A 132 -2.58 -19.06 10.55
CA TYR A 132 -2.61 -20.51 10.73
C TYR A 132 -2.68 -20.93 12.21
N ALA A 133 -3.05 -22.18 12.44
CA ALA A 133 -3.20 -22.74 13.79
C ALA A 133 -1.93 -22.66 14.66
N LYS A 134 -0.72 -22.77 14.08
CA LYS A 134 0.56 -22.60 14.79
C LYS A 134 0.71 -21.22 15.44
N GLU A 135 0.10 -20.17 14.84
CA GLU A 135 0.19 -18.82 15.39
C GLU A 135 -0.43 -18.71 16.77
N SER A 136 -1.52 -19.46 17.05
CA SER A 136 -2.14 -19.48 18.38
C SER A 136 -1.22 -20.05 19.46
N ASP A 137 -0.38 -21.02 19.12
CA ASP A 137 0.60 -21.60 20.05
C ASP A 137 1.72 -20.60 20.34
N GLU A 138 2.17 -19.85 19.31
CA GLU A 138 3.13 -18.75 19.46
C GLU A 138 2.58 -17.59 20.30
N ILE A 139 1.33 -17.18 20.07
CA ILE A 139 0.67 -16.16 20.89
C ILE A 139 0.62 -16.62 22.36
N THR A 140 0.17 -17.85 22.62
CA THR A 140 0.09 -18.41 23.97
C THR A 140 1.46 -18.44 24.63
N ARG A 141 2.49 -18.88 23.93
CA ARG A 141 3.88 -18.90 24.41
C ARG A 141 4.39 -17.50 24.78
N LYS A 142 4.17 -16.51 23.91
CA LYS A 142 4.59 -15.13 24.14
C LYS A 142 3.86 -14.51 25.33
N LEU A 143 2.57 -14.74 25.45
CA LEU A 143 1.75 -14.18 26.52
C LEU A 143 1.96 -14.88 27.90
N SER A 144 2.46 -16.12 27.94
CA SER A 144 2.83 -16.80 29.18
C SER A 144 4.08 -16.21 29.85
N LEU A 145 4.93 -15.51 29.10
CA LEU A 145 6.11 -14.83 29.63
C LEU A 145 5.70 -13.59 30.44
N LYS A 146 6.49 -13.24 31.46
CA LYS A 146 6.30 -11.97 32.18
C LYS A 146 6.57 -10.78 31.25
N SER A 147 5.85 -9.67 31.47
CA SER A 147 6.16 -8.42 30.75
C SER A 147 7.61 -8.00 31.00
N SER A 148 8.32 -7.65 29.95
CA SER A 148 9.72 -7.21 30.02
C SER A 148 9.88 -5.81 30.65
N GLU A 149 8.87 -4.95 30.50
CA GLU A 149 8.87 -3.57 31.01
C GLU A 149 7.90 -3.36 32.19
N GLY A 150 7.27 -4.43 32.69
CA GLY A 150 6.33 -4.40 33.81
C GLY A 150 4.97 -3.74 33.50
N GLY A 151 4.76 -3.35 32.25
CA GLY A 151 3.54 -2.74 31.73
C GLY A 151 2.55 -3.74 31.13
N TYR A 152 1.76 -3.26 30.19
CA TYR A 152 0.82 -4.06 29.43
C TYR A 152 1.52 -4.87 28.32
N LYS A 153 1.05 -6.09 28.07
CA LYS A 153 1.33 -6.86 26.86
C LYS A 153 0.22 -6.59 25.85
N VAL A 154 0.57 -6.23 24.64
CA VAL A 154 -0.39 -5.90 23.58
C VAL A 154 -0.21 -6.83 22.41
N THR A 155 -1.29 -7.51 22.01
CA THR A 155 -1.34 -8.33 20.81
C THR A 155 -2.21 -7.63 19.78
N ILE A 156 -1.62 -7.25 18.65
CA ILE A 156 -2.31 -6.60 17.54
C ILE A 156 -2.56 -7.66 16.46
N VAL A 157 -3.84 -7.95 16.23
CA VAL A 157 -4.29 -8.95 15.24
C VAL A 157 -4.88 -8.23 14.05
N TRP A 158 -4.18 -8.25 12.93
CA TRP A 158 -4.64 -7.65 11.69
C TRP A 158 -5.37 -8.68 10.83
N LEU A 159 -6.57 -8.34 10.37
CA LEU A 159 -7.49 -9.17 9.59
C LEU A 159 -7.84 -10.51 10.29
N PRO A 160 -8.43 -10.48 11.51
CA PRO A 160 -8.83 -11.69 12.23
C PRO A 160 -9.83 -12.55 11.47
N GLU A 161 -10.59 -11.99 10.51
CA GLU A 161 -11.46 -12.72 9.58
C GLU A 161 -10.69 -13.70 8.65
N LYS A 162 -9.37 -13.59 8.57
CA LYS A 162 -8.47 -14.52 7.86
C LYS A 162 -7.93 -15.64 8.77
N MET A 163 -8.44 -15.74 9.98
CA MET A 163 -7.99 -16.76 10.94
C MET A 163 -8.54 -18.14 10.58
N HIS A 164 -7.66 -19.14 10.57
CA HIS A 164 -8.10 -20.53 10.49
C HIS A 164 -8.91 -20.89 11.73
N GLU A 165 -9.98 -21.65 11.57
CA GLU A 165 -10.92 -22.00 12.65
C GLU A 165 -10.23 -22.54 13.91
N VAL A 166 -9.24 -23.40 13.76
CA VAL A 166 -8.46 -23.95 14.88
C VAL A 166 -7.71 -22.85 15.65
N CYS A 167 -7.15 -21.86 14.92
CA CYS A 167 -6.48 -20.72 15.55
C CYS A 167 -7.47 -19.85 16.31
N ALA A 168 -8.61 -19.55 15.70
CA ALA A 168 -9.68 -18.76 16.28
C ALA A 168 -10.22 -19.40 17.58
N ASN A 169 -10.48 -20.70 17.56
CA ASN A 169 -10.96 -21.43 18.74
C ASN A 169 -9.92 -21.48 19.88
N LYS A 170 -8.64 -21.59 19.59
CA LYS A 170 -7.58 -21.49 20.61
C LYS A 170 -7.47 -20.08 21.20
N LEU A 171 -7.68 -19.04 20.39
CA LEU A 171 -7.67 -17.65 20.83
C LEU A 171 -8.82 -17.35 21.83
N LEU A 172 -9.97 -18.04 21.71
CA LEU A 172 -11.10 -17.87 22.61
C LEU A 172 -10.71 -18.02 24.09
N LYS A 173 -9.88 -19.00 24.41
CA LYS A 173 -9.41 -19.22 25.79
C LYS A 173 -8.65 -18.01 26.35
N LEU A 174 -7.81 -17.39 25.51
CA LEU A 174 -7.05 -16.20 25.88
C LEU A 174 -7.93 -14.94 25.97
N LEU A 175 -9.03 -14.90 25.21
CA LEU A 175 -10.00 -13.80 25.28
C LEU A 175 -10.95 -13.94 26.47
N GLU A 176 -11.24 -15.18 26.92
CA GLU A 176 -12.05 -15.45 28.11
C GLU A 176 -11.30 -15.19 29.42
N GLU A 177 -10.08 -15.69 29.49
CA GLU A 177 -9.21 -15.60 30.66
C GLU A 177 -7.84 -15.03 30.27
N PRO A 178 -7.78 -13.73 29.94
CA PRO A 178 -6.51 -13.12 29.52
C PRO A 178 -5.51 -13.09 30.68
N PRO A 179 -4.22 -13.35 30.41
CA PRO A 179 -3.19 -13.10 31.42
C PRO A 179 -3.22 -11.64 31.91
N GLU A 180 -2.77 -11.40 33.14
CA GLU A 180 -2.76 -10.05 33.71
C GLU A 180 -2.12 -9.03 32.78
N LYS A 181 -2.71 -7.84 32.70
CA LYS A 181 -2.26 -6.72 31.88
C LYS A 181 -2.06 -7.10 30.40
N THR A 182 -2.90 -7.97 29.86
CA THR A 182 -2.88 -8.36 28.45
C THR A 182 -4.02 -7.70 27.69
N ILE A 183 -3.74 -7.12 26.54
CA ILE A 183 -4.69 -6.44 25.68
C ILE A 183 -4.62 -7.02 24.27
N PHE A 184 -5.78 -7.29 23.69
CA PHE A 184 -5.95 -7.71 22.32
C PHE A 184 -6.60 -6.59 21.49
N LEU A 185 -5.93 -6.16 20.43
CA LEU A 185 -6.46 -5.20 19.47
C LEU A 185 -6.66 -5.92 18.14
N LEU A 186 -7.91 -6.25 17.81
CA LEU A 186 -8.29 -6.91 16.58
C LEU A 186 -8.69 -5.84 15.56
N ILE A 187 -8.23 -5.95 14.33
CA ILE A 187 -8.45 -4.94 13.27
C ILE A 187 -9.09 -5.64 12.08
N SER A 188 -10.38 -5.42 11.89
CA SER A 188 -11.19 -6.11 10.87
C SER A 188 -11.76 -5.16 9.84
N GLU A 189 -11.83 -5.63 8.59
CA GLU A 189 -12.52 -4.99 7.48
C GLU A 189 -13.91 -5.60 7.25
N VAL A 190 -14.07 -6.89 7.58
CA VAL A 190 -15.31 -7.65 7.40
C VAL A 190 -15.63 -8.40 8.70
N PRO A 191 -16.09 -7.69 9.74
CA PRO A 191 -16.35 -8.30 11.05
C PRO A 191 -17.38 -9.42 11.01
N GLU A 192 -18.26 -9.46 10.01
CA GLU A 192 -19.27 -10.50 9.82
C GLU A 192 -18.66 -11.89 9.53
N MET A 193 -17.40 -11.93 9.07
CA MET A 193 -16.66 -13.17 8.83
C MET A 193 -15.88 -13.68 10.06
N ILE A 194 -15.90 -12.93 11.16
CA ILE A 194 -15.27 -13.35 12.42
C ILE A 194 -16.27 -14.26 13.17
N LEU A 195 -15.74 -15.29 13.84
CA LEU A 195 -16.57 -16.20 14.64
C LEU A 195 -17.41 -15.40 15.66
N PRO A 196 -18.73 -15.67 15.77
CA PRO A 196 -19.60 -15.00 16.73
C PRO A 196 -19.10 -15.11 18.19
N THR A 197 -18.40 -16.19 18.51
CA THR A 197 -17.78 -16.44 19.81
C THR A 197 -16.63 -15.47 20.12
N ILE A 198 -15.89 -15.00 19.14
CA ILE A 198 -14.88 -13.94 19.29
C ILE A 198 -15.57 -12.58 19.40
N LEU A 199 -16.57 -12.33 18.54
CA LEU A 199 -17.31 -11.05 18.55
C LEU A 199 -17.96 -10.79 19.93
N SER A 200 -18.53 -11.82 20.57
CA SER A 200 -19.18 -11.67 21.88
C SER A 200 -18.22 -11.36 23.04
N ARG A 201 -16.91 -11.57 22.85
CA ARG A 201 -15.85 -11.33 23.85
C ARG A 201 -14.99 -10.11 23.56
N THR A 202 -15.31 -9.39 22.49
CA THR A 202 -14.57 -8.19 22.09
C THR A 202 -15.47 -6.96 22.16
N GLN A 203 -14.92 -5.87 22.66
CA GLN A 203 -15.62 -4.58 22.60
C GLN A 203 -15.47 -3.99 21.21
N ARG A 204 -16.59 -3.87 20.50
CA ARG A 204 -16.60 -3.30 19.15
C ARG A 204 -16.35 -1.79 19.19
N PHE A 205 -15.39 -1.36 18.36
CA PHE A 205 -15.02 0.04 18.17
C PHE A 205 -15.13 0.37 16.68
N ASN A 206 -16.24 1.05 16.31
CA ASN A 206 -16.50 1.40 14.92
C ASN A 206 -15.73 2.66 14.54
N ILE A 207 -14.99 2.59 13.45
CA ILE A 207 -14.21 3.69 12.89
C ILE A 207 -14.89 4.10 11.58
N PRO A 208 -15.40 5.34 11.50
CA PRO A 208 -16.07 5.84 10.30
C PRO A 208 -15.07 6.09 9.17
N LYS A 209 -15.60 6.41 7.99
CA LYS A 209 -14.80 6.92 6.87
C LYS A 209 -14.08 8.20 7.28
N ILE A 210 -12.90 8.42 6.70
CA ILE A 210 -12.17 9.67 6.87
C ILE A 210 -12.90 10.77 6.07
N GLU A 211 -13.03 11.96 6.66
CA GLU A 211 -13.60 13.11 5.97
C GLU A 211 -12.75 13.51 4.77
N GLU A 212 -13.40 13.96 3.69
CA GLU A 212 -12.69 14.36 2.46
C GLU A 212 -11.70 15.51 2.73
N ALA A 213 -12.04 16.44 3.61
CA ALA A 213 -11.17 17.53 4.00
C ALA A 213 -9.87 17.05 4.67
N ASP A 214 -9.97 16.06 5.56
CA ASP A 214 -8.82 15.50 6.26
C ASP A 214 -7.88 14.74 5.29
N ILE A 215 -8.46 14.03 4.32
CA ILE A 215 -7.70 13.37 3.25
C ILE A 215 -6.98 14.42 2.40
N ALA A 216 -7.69 15.45 1.93
CA ALA A 216 -7.12 16.49 1.09
C ALA A 216 -5.98 17.24 1.81
N GLU A 217 -6.17 17.59 3.08
CA GLU A 217 -5.13 18.21 3.90
C GLU A 217 -3.89 17.30 4.06
N ALA A 218 -4.09 16.02 4.35
CA ALA A 218 -3.00 15.06 4.48
C ALA A 218 -2.22 14.87 3.17
N LEU A 219 -2.90 14.88 2.02
CA LEU A 219 -2.29 14.80 0.69
C LEU A 219 -1.42 16.03 0.40
N GLN A 220 -1.90 17.23 0.76
CA GLN A 220 -1.14 18.46 0.60
C GLN A 220 0.08 18.51 1.51
N GLN A 221 -0.10 18.23 2.80
CA GLN A 221 0.97 18.37 3.79
C GLN A 221 2.03 17.29 3.72
N LYS A 222 1.65 16.03 3.49
CA LYS A 222 2.58 14.89 3.54
C LYS A 222 3.13 14.48 2.17
N TYR A 223 2.38 14.75 1.10
CA TYR A 223 2.71 14.29 -0.26
C TYR A 223 2.89 15.45 -1.25
N GLY A 224 2.69 16.70 -0.83
CA GLY A 224 2.90 17.88 -1.67
C GLY A 224 1.95 18.00 -2.86
N VAL A 225 0.78 17.34 -2.81
CA VAL A 225 -0.23 17.39 -3.86
C VAL A 225 -0.84 18.78 -3.92
N GLN A 226 -1.08 19.30 -5.12
CA GLN A 226 -1.69 20.61 -5.29
C GLN A 226 -3.13 20.62 -4.72
N PRO A 227 -3.61 21.75 -4.17
CA PRO A 227 -4.93 21.82 -3.50
C PRO A 227 -6.08 21.29 -4.35
N ARG A 228 -6.15 21.69 -5.63
CA ARG A 228 -7.21 21.26 -6.55
C ARG A 228 -7.21 19.75 -6.81
N ASP A 229 -6.02 19.17 -6.96
CA ASP A 229 -5.87 17.74 -7.23
C ASP A 229 -6.13 16.93 -5.97
N SER A 230 -5.73 17.44 -4.79
CA SER A 230 -5.98 16.78 -3.51
C SER A 230 -7.46 16.69 -3.18
N GLU A 231 -8.26 17.72 -3.47
CA GLU A 231 -9.72 17.69 -3.31
C GLU A 231 -10.37 16.65 -4.24
N THR A 232 -9.93 16.60 -5.50
CA THR A 232 -10.43 15.61 -6.48
C THR A 232 -10.10 14.18 -6.04
N ILE A 233 -8.85 13.94 -5.62
CA ILE A 233 -8.41 12.62 -5.16
C ILE A 233 -9.16 12.22 -3.88
N ALA A 234 -9.32 13.14 -2.93
CA ALA A 234 -10.04 12.89 -1.69
C ALA A 234 -11.50 12.50 -1.93
N HIS A 235 -12.18 13.19 -2.84
CA HIS A 235 -13.55 12.88 -3.24
C HIS A 235 -13.65 11.48 -3.88
N LEU A 236 -12.76 11.13 -4.82
CA LEU A 236 -12.73 9.81 -5.47
C LEU A 236 -12.36 8.67 -4.51
N ALA A 237 -11.55 8.96 -3.50
CA ALA A 237 -11.16 8.01 -2.46
C ALA A 237 -12.32 7.68 -1.51
N ASN A 238 -13.30 8.57 -1.34
CA ASN A 238 -14.53 8.35 -0.56
C ASN A 238 -14.25 7.83 0.86
N GLY A 239 -13.28 8.45 1.55
CA GLY A 239 -12.90 8.12 2.92
C GLY A 239 -11.87 6.98 3.06
N ASP A 240 -11.37 6.42 1.95
CA ASP A 240 -10.32 5.41 1.90
C ASP A 240 -8.96 6.03 1.55
N PHE A 241 -8.10 6.24 2.55
CA PHE A 241 -6.79 6.85 2.32
C PHE A 241 -5.81 5.95 1.56
N ILE A 242 -6.00 4.62 1.60
CA ILE A 242 -5.17 3.70 0.80
C ILE A 242 -5.45 3.95 -0.69
N LYS A 243 -6.72 4.04 -1.06
CA LYS A 243 -7.13 4.36 -2.44
C LYS A 243 -6.63 5.74 -2.89
N ALA A 244 -6.62 6.73 -1.98
CA ALA A 244 -6.03 8.04 -2.28
C ALA A 244 -4.54 7.95 -2.61
N LEU A 245 -3.77 7.17 -1.83
CA LEU A 245 -2.35 6.94 -2.08
C LEU A 245 -2.10 6.18 -3.40
N GLU A 246 -2.88 5.15 -3.68
CA GLU A 246 -2.81 4.41 -4.95
C GLU A 246 -3.05 5.34 -6.14
N THR A 247 -4.00 6.26 -6.03
CA THR A 247 -4.29 7.26 -7.08
C THR A 247 -3.11 8.21 -7.31
N ILE A 248 -2.43 8.66 -6.25
CA ILE A 248 -1.21 9.49 -6.38
C ILE A 248 -0.11 8.71 -7.10
N HIS A 249 0.15 7.49 -6.66
CA HIS A 249 1.21 6.65 -7.26
C HIS A 249 0.93 6.35 -8.73
N LEU A 250 -0.32 6.11 -9.10
CA LEU A 250 -0.73 5.95 -10.50
C LEU A 250 -0.50 7.24 -11.31
N ASN A 251 -0.78 8.40 -10.74
CA ASN A 251 -0.55 9.68 -11.40
C ASN A 251 0.94 9.97 -11.58
N GLU A 252 1.76 9.73 -10.56
CA GLU A 252 3.23 9.85 -10.65
C GLU A 252 3.83 8.88 -11.68
N GLU A 253 3.34 7.65 -11.73
CA GLU A 253 3.78 6.65 -12.69
C GLU A 253 3.36 7.04 -14.12
N ASN A 254 2.14 7.51 -14.31
CA ASN A 254 1.66 8.00 -15.60
C ASN A 254 2.45 9.23 -16.06
N GLU A 255 2.80 10.17 -15.19
CA GLU A 255 3.64 11.32 -15.51
C GLU A 255 5.06 10.88 -15.91
N LEU A 256 5.66 9.94 -15.18
CA LEU A 256 6.95 9.37 -15.55
C LEU A 256 6.88 8.70 -16.92
N PHE A 257 5.86 7.88 -17.18
CA PHE A 257 5.68 7.20 -18.46
C PHE A 257 5.45 8.19 -19.61
N PHE A 258 4.68 9.24 -19.37
CA PHE A 258 4.51 10.33 -20.33
C PHE A 258 5.84 10.98 -20.69
N ASN A 259 6.66 11.34 -19.69
CA ASN A 259 7.95 11.96 -19.90
C ASN A 259 8.92 11.04 -20.66
N LEU A 260 8.90 9.75 -20.38
CA LEU A 260 9.71 8.74 -21.09
C LEU A 260 9.23 8.56 -22.53
N PHE A 261 7.92 8.54 -22.77
CA PHE A 261 7.34 8.49 -24.12
C PHE A 261 7.71 9.71 -24.94
N VAL A 262 7.53 10.92 -24.38
CA VAL A 262 7.93 12.18 -25.05
C VAL A 262 9.42 12.20 -25.39
N SER A 263 10.26 11.72 -24.43
CA SER A 263 11.71 11.63 -24.66
C SER A 263 12.04 10.67 -25.79
N LEU A 264 11.44 9.47 -25.81
CA LEU A 264 11.61 8.50 -26.88
C LEU A 264 11.29 9.13 -28.26
N MET A 265 10.10 9.74 -28.38
CA MET A 265 9.65 10.32 -29.65
C MET A 265 10.57 11.44 -30.14
N ARG A 266 11.03 12.30 -29.22
CA ARG A 266 12.00 13.36 -29.54
C ARG A 266 13.36 12.80 -29.96
N LEU A 267 13.92 11.85 -29.24
CA LEU A 267 15.20 11.25 -29.52
C LEU A 267 15.20 10.49 -30.85
N SER A 268 14.11 9.74 -31.12
CA SER A 268 13.92 9.00 -32.36
C SER A 268 13.84 9.96 -33.58
N TYR A 269 13.06 11.04 -33.46
CA TYR A 269 12.95 12.05 -34.49
C TYR A 269 14.30 12.76 -34.78
N GLN A 270 15.04 13.09 -33.71
CA GLN A 270 16.36 13.74 -33.78
C GLN A 270 17.52 12.78 -34.13
N ARG A 271 17.28 11.46 -34.17
CA ARG A 271 18.28 10.39 -34.39
C ARG A 271 19.45 10.43 -33.38
N LYS A 272 19.17 10.75 -32.12
CA LYS A 272 20.19 10.85 -31.07
C LYS A 272 20.46 9.48 -30.41
N ILE A 273 21.20 8.63 -31.16
CA ILE A 273 21.44 7.23 -30.81
C ILE A 273 22.14 7.08 -29.43
N ARG A 274 23.04 7.99 -29.07
CA ARG A 274 23.75 7.92 -27.80
C ARG A 274 22.80 8.14 -26.61
N GLU A 275 21.92 9.12 -26.72
CA GLU A 275 20.92 9.43 -25.71
C GLU A 275 19.81 8.35 -25.64
N MET A 276 19.48 7.73 -26.79
CA MET A 276 18.55 6.58 -26.83
C MET A 276 19.10 5.38 -26.06
N LYS A 277 20.40 5.15 -26.09
CA LYS A 277 21.04 4.13 -25.25
C LYS A 277 20.88 4.44 -23.77
N GLN A 278 21.07 5.68 -23.33
CA GLN A 278 20.86 6.08 -21.93
C GLN A 278 19.38 5.92 -21.53
N TRP A 279 18.46 6.29 -22.41
CA TRP A 279 17.04 6.09 -22.22
C TRP A 279 16.69 4.59 -22.03
N SER A 280 17.24 3.70 -22.86
CA SER A 280 17.04 2.25 -22.73
C SER A 280 17.62 1.69 -21.41
N GLU A 281 18.74 2.23 -20.93
CA GLU A 281 19.33 1.87 -19.64
C GLU A 281 18.45 2.30 -18.45
N GLN A 282 17.84 3.48 -18.55
CA GLN A 282 16.89 3.97 -17.55
C GLN A 282 15.67 3.06 -17.43
N LEU A 283 15.07 2.64 -18.55
CA LEU A 283 13.96 1.69 -18.56
C LEU A 283 14.37 0.29 -18.08
N ALA A 284 15.54 -0.18 -18.46
CA ALA A 284 16.05 -1.48 -18.04
C ALA A 284 16.30 -1.57 -16.52
N ALA A 285 16.54 -0.43 -15.87
CA ALA A 285 16.68 -0.37 -14.41
C ALA A 285 15.34 -0.47 -13.65
N MET A 286 14.20 -0.32 -14.36
CA MET A 286 12.88 -0.51 -13.76
C MET A 286 12.56 -2.01 -13.63
N GLY A 287 11.72 -2.36 -12.65
CA GLY A 287 11.20 -3.73 -12.51
C GLY A 287 10.33 -4.12 -13.73
N ARG A 288 10.25 -5.43 -14.02
CA ARG A 288 9.55 -5.95 -15.22
C ARG A 288 8.10 -5.53 -15.34
N GLU A 289 7.35 -5.53 -14.24
CA GLU A 289 5.96 -5.07 -14.25
C GLU A 289 5.87 -3.61 -14.71
N ARG A 290 6.74 -2.75 -14.21
CA ARG A 290 6.77 -1.35 -14.66
C ARG A 290 7.21 -1.20 -16.11
N GLN A 291 8.06 -2.09 -16.63
CA GLN A 291 8.44 -2.11 -18.05
C GLN A 291 7.24 -2.50 -18.93
N LYS A 292 6.41 -3.48 -18.53
CA LYS A 292 5.18 -3.84 -19.23
C LYS A 292 4.16 -2.71 -19.20
N ASN A 293 3.91 -2.15 -18.01
CA ASN A 293 3.01 -0.99 -17.86
C ASN A 293 3.42 0.20 -18.73
N PHE A 294 4.73 0.45 -18.87
CA PHE A 294 5.24 1.47 -19.77
C PHE A 294 4.93 1.17 -21.24
N LEU A 295 5.07 -0.08 -21.68
CA LEU A 295 4.74 -0.48 -23.06
C LEU A 295 3.24 -0.39 -23.32
N ASP A 296 2.38 -0.79 -22.37
CA ASP A 296 0.92 -0.58 -22.44
C ASP A 296 0.58 0.92 -22.53
N TYR A 297 1.27 1.75 -21.74
CA TYR A 297 1.13 3.20 -21.81
C TYR A 297 1.50 3.73 -23.20
N CYS A 298 2.60 3.26 -23.81
CA CYS A 298 3.02 3.65 -25.16
C CYS A 298 2.00 3.23 -26.22
N GLN A 299 1.41 2.02 -26.09
CA GLN A 299 0.36 1.55 -27.01
C GLN A 299 -0.88 2.47 -26.92
N ARG A 300 -1.32 2.78 -25.69
CA ARG A 300 -2.41 3.73 -25.46
C ARG A 300 -2.12 5.08 -26.10
N MET A 301 -0.95 5.67 -25.82
CA MET A 301 -0.57 6.98 -26.37
C MET A 301 -0.48 6.99 -27.89
N THR A 302 0.02 5.92 -28.50
CA THR A 302 0.06 5.78 -29.97
C THR A 302 -1.36 5.75 -30.55
N ARG A 303 -2.25 4.94 -29.97
CA ARG A 303 -3.67 4.88 -30.37
C ARG A 303 -4.37 6.24 -30.20
N GLU A 304 -4.20 6.90 -29.08
CA GLU A 304 -4.83 8.20 -28.80
C GLU A 304 -4.34 9.30 -29.77
N ASN A 305 -3.04 9.33 -30.10
CA ASN A 305 -2.50 10.28 -31.09
C ASN A 305 -3.04 10.00 -32.49
N PHE A 306 -3.20 8.72 -32.87
CA PHE A 306 -3.82 8.36 -34.15
C PHE A 306 -5.29 8.80 -34.22
N ILE A 307 -6.08 8.54 -33.15
CA ILE A 307 -7.48 8.98 -33.04
C ILE A 307 -7.59 10.52 -33.07
N TYR A 308 -6.64 11.22 -32.43
CA TYR A 308 -6.60 12.69 -32.44
C TYR A 308 -6.54 13.24 -33.89
N ASN A 309 -5.78 12.60 -34.81
CA ASN A 309 -5.71 12.98 -36.20
C ASN A 309 -7.03 12.75 -36.95
N LEU A 310 -7.87 11.84 -36.53
CA LEU A 310 -9.20 11.59 -37.11
C LEU A 310 -10.25 12.65 -36.70
N HIS A 311 -9.84 13.67 -35.91
CA HIS A 311 -10.69 14.75 -35.39
C HIS A 311 -11.93 14.27 -34.61
N ARG A 312 -11.91 13.05 -34.06
CA ARG A 312 -12.98 12.45 -33.24
C ARG A 312 -12.72 12.71 -31.75
N LYS A 313 -12.98 13.94 -31.28
CA LYS A 313 -12.74 14.34 -29.89
C LYS A 313 -13.48 13.49 -28.87
N GLU A 314 -14.64 12.95 -29.21
CA GLU A 314 -15.48 12.10 -28.35
C GLU A 314 -14.84 10.73 -28.02
N MET A 315 -13.86 10.31 -28.82
CA MET A 315 -13.17 9.02 -28.68
C MET A 315 -11.76 9.14 -28.09
N ASN A 316 -11.37 10.36 -27.68
CA ASN A 316 -10.03 10.65 -27.18
C ASN A 316 -10.02 10.80 -25.66
N TYR A 317 -9.20 10.02 -24.98
CA TYR A 317 -9.10 9.93 -23.51
C TYR A 317 -7.73 10.35 -23.01
N MET A 318 -7.21 11.48 -23.50
CA MET A 318 -5.94 12.05 -23.06
C MET A 318 -6.10 13.04 -21.90
N THR A 319 -5.14 13.07 -21.00
CA THR A 319 -5.00 14.12 -19.98
C THR A 319 -4.60 15.44 -20.63
N LEU A 320 -4.73 16.56 -19.94
CA LEU A 320 -4.37 17.88 -20.47
C LEU A 320 -2.91 17.98 -20.95
N PRO A 321 -1.89 17.48 -20.20
CA PRO A 321 -0.51 17.43 -20.69
C PRO A 321 -0.35 16.58 -21.96
N GLU A 322 -1.02 15.43 -22.03
CA GLU A 322 -1.00 14.54 -23.20
C GLU A 322 -1.63 15.20 -24.42
N GLN A 323 -2.76 15.92 -24.26
CA GLN A 323 -3.40 16.70 -25.33
C GLN A 323 -2.49 17.81 -25.85
N ASN A 324 -1.82 18.55 -24.96
CA ASN A 324 -0.88 19.59 -25.34
C ASN A 324 0.30 19.03 -26.15
N PHE A 325 0.75 17.84 -25.83
CA PHE A 325 1.78 17.14 -26.62
C PHE A 325 1.22 16.66 -27.96
N ALA A 326 0.02 16.07 -27.98
CA ALA A 326 -0.64 15.53 -29.15
C ALA A 326 -0.86 16.60 -30.23
N THR A 327 -1.14 17.86 -29.89
CA THR A 327 -1.29 18.95 -30.87
C THR A 327 -0.10 19.08 -31.83
N ARG A 328 1.09 18.70 -31.37
CA ARG A 328 2.34 18.79 -32.18
C ARG A 328 2.82 17.44 -32.66
N PHE A 329 2.51 16.37 -31.93
CA PHE A 329 3.05 15.04 -32.17
C PHE A 329 2.12 14.16 -33.01
N ALA A 330 0.81 14.30 -32.88
CA ALA A 330 -0.16 13.45 -33.58
C ALA A 330 0.09 13.32 -35.10
N PRO A 331 0.48 14.38 -35.85
CA PRO A 331 0.76 14.26 -37.28
C PRO A 331 1.85 13.24 -37.64
N PHE A 332 2.71 12.85 -36.70
CA PHE A 332 3.75 11.85 -36.91
C PHE A 332 3.23 10.41 -36.76
N VAL A 333 1.99 10.21 -36.28
CA VAL A 333 1.34 8.90 -36.15
C VAL A 333 0.22 8.84 -37.19
N ASN A 334 0.45 8.17 -38.27
CA ASN A 334 -0.45 8.14 -39.44
C ASN A 334 -0.79 6.70 -39.87
N GLU A 335 -1.64 6.52 -40.86
CA GLU A 335 -2.09 5.21 -41.35
C GLU A 335 -0.95 4.30 -41.86
N ARG A 336 0.19 4.87 -42.26
CA ARG A 336 1.32 4.12 -42.80
C ARG A 336 2.19 3.51 -41.71
N ASN A 337 2.27 4.17 -40.55
CA ASN A 337 3.20 3.77 -39.50
C ASN A 337 2.53 3.25 -38.20
N VAL A 338 1.26 3.58 -37.97
CA VAL A 338 0.58 3.20 -36.69
C VAL A 338 0.61 1.69 -36.44
N VAL A 339 0.35 0.88 -37.50
CA VAL A 339 0.38 -0.58 -37.38
C VAL A 339 1.77 -1.06 -37.02
N GLY A 340 2.80 -0.58 -37.74
CA GLY A 340 4.20 -0.94 -37.48
C GLY A 340 4.65 -0.53 -36.06
N ILE A 341 4.22 0.64 -35.55
CA ILE A 341 4.52 1.09 -34.19
C ILE A 341 3.86 0.14 -33.16
N MET A 342 2.59 -0.24 -33.37
CA MET A 342 1.86 -1.15 -32.49
C MET A 342 2.46 -2.56 -32.46
N ASP A 343 2.89 -3.06 -33.63
CA ASP A 343 3.55 -4.36 -33.76
C ASP A 343 4.88 -4.39 -32.98
N GLU A 344 5.70 -3.35 -33.12
CA GLU A 344 6.98 -3.25 -32.41
C GLU A 344 6.79 -3.11 -30.88
N LEU A 345 5.77 -2.38 -30.44
CA LEU A 345 5.42 -2.30 -29.02
C LEU A 345 4.97 -3.66 -28.47
N SER A 346 4.15 -4.39 -29.21
CA SER A 346 3.68 -5.73 -28.84
C SER A 346 4.82 -6.75 -28.82
N GLU A 347 5.76 -6.64 -29.76
CA GLU A 347 6.95 -7.50 -29.80
C GLU A 347 7.89 -7.20 -28.62
N ALA A 348 8.12 -5.93 -28.30
CA ALA A 348 8.91 -5.55 -27.13
C ALA A 348 8.28 -6.07 -25.85
N GLN A 349 6.96 -5.99 -25.69
CA GLN A 349 6.23 -6.52 -24.53
C GLN A 349 6.41 -8.03 -24.39
N ARG A 350 6.23 -8.79 -25.48
CA ARG A 350 6.46 -10.25 -25.51
C ARG A 350 7.90 -10.60 -25.13
N HIS A 351 8.89 -9.87 -25.58
CA HIS A 351 10.29 -10.08 -25.23
C HIS A 351 10.56 -9.85 -23.74
N ILE A 352 9.97 -8.82 -23.12
CA ILE A 352 10.07 -8.55 -21.68
C ILE A 352 9.43 -9.69 -20.89
N GLU A 353 8.27 -10.20 -21.31
CA GLU A 353 7.59 -11.36 -20.68
C GLU A 353 8.44 -12.64 -20.76
N GLN A 354 9.12 -12.85 -21.88
CA GLN A 354 10.03 -13.97 -22.12
C GLN A 354 11.41 -13.84 -21.45
N ASN A 355 11.60 -12.82 -20.60
CA ASN A 355 12.86 -12.57 -19.90
C ASN A 355 14.05 -12.20 -20.79
N VAL A 356 13.83 -11.68 -21.95
CA VAL A 356 14.91 -11.10 -22.79
C VAL A 356 15.55 -9.91 -22.08
N ASN A 357 16.80 -9.62 -22.37
CA ASN A 357 17.51 -8.49 -21.76
C ASN A 357 16.82 -7.16 -22.10
N ALA A 358 16.20 -6.52 -21.10
CA ALA A 358 15.41 -5.31 -21.28
C ALA A 358 16.18 -4.16 -21.93
N ARG A 359 17.49 -4.01 -21.63
CA ARG A 359 18.35 -2.99 -22.27
C ARG A 359 18.43 -3.17 -23.78
N MET A 360 18.54 -4.41 -24.23
CA MET A 360 18.57 -4.71 -25.67
C MET A 360 17.21 -4.49 -26.31
N VAL A 361 16.13 -4.95 -25.65
CA VAL A 361 14.75 -4.79 -26.15
C VAL A 361 14.41 -3.32 -26.34
N PHE A 362 14.61 -2.48 -25.32
CA PHE A 362 14.27 -1.06 -25.40
C PHE A 362 15.20 -0.27 -26.36
N PHE A 363 16.46 -0.68 -26.47
CA PHE A 363 17.36 -0.04 -27.42
C PHE A 363 16.98 -0.38 -28.87
N ASP A 364 16.74 -1.65 -29.20
CA ASP A 364 16.27 -2.10 -30.51
C ASP A 364 14.94 -1.41 -30.89
N PHE A 365 13.96 -1.45 -29.99
CA PHE A 365 12.70 -0.75 -30.15
C PHE A 365 12.90 0.74 -30.47
N SER A 366 13.77 1.43 -29.73
CA SER A 366 14.03 2.85 -29.96
C SER A 366 14.65 3.13 -31.32
N LEU A 367 15.53 2.26 -31.86
CA LEU A 367 16.12 2.38 -33.19
C LEU A 367 15.07 2.17 -34.28
N LYS A 368 14.16 1.21 -34.14
CA LYS A 368 13.06 0.95 -35.07
C LYS A 368 12.11 2.16 -35.16
N MET A 369 11.87 2.84 -34.03
CA MET A 369 11.08 4.08 -34.00
C MET A 369 11.65 5.20 -34.85
N ILE A 370 12.99 5.26 -35.09
CA ILE A 370 13.60 6.23 -36.02
C ILE A 370 13.05 6.07 -37.45
N VAL A 371 12.87 4.82 -37.87
CA VAL A 371 12.38 4.49 -39.21
C VAL A 371 10.89 4.74 -39.33
N LEU A 372 10.12 4.24 -38.33
CA LEU A 372 8.67 4.31 -38.32
C LEU A 372 8.14 5.74 -38.27
N LEU A 373 8.73 6.64 -37.50
CA LEU A 373 8.31 8.04 -37.39
C LEU A 373 8.60 8.87 -38.67
N LYS A 374 9.22 8.30 -39.70
CA LYS A 374 9.52 8.97 -40.96
C LYS A 374 8.70 8.44 -42.14
N GLN A 375 7.92 7.44 -41.94
CA GLN A 375 6.96 6.92 -42.91
C GLN A 375 5.68 7.77 -42.91
#